data_ee212a31e9b5c02991ecdfb82e8c117c
#
_entry.id   ee212a31e9b5c02991ecdfb82e8c117c
#
_cell.length_a   1.000
_cell.length_b   1.000
_cell.length_c   1.000
_cell.angle_alpha   90.00
_cell.angle_beta   90.00
_cell.angle_gamma   90.00
#
_symmetry.space_group_name_H-M   'P 1'
#
loop_
_entity.id
_entity.type
_entity.pdbx_description
1 polymer ?
#
loop_
_entity_poly.entity_id
_entity_poly.type
_entity_poly.pdbx_seq_one_letter_code
_entity_poly.pdbx_strand_id
1 'polypeptide(L)'
;MSDIIRLLPDSVANQIAAGEVIQRPASVIKELVENAVDAGAKHIDVLVTDAGKTSIQVIDDGKGMSETDARLAFERHATSKIREAADLFALRTMGFRGEALASIAAVAQVELRTCQEGEDLGTSLCISGSKVESQETVACPKGSNFQVKNLFFNIPARRKFLKSNQTELSNILTEFERIALVNPDVSFTLHHNGTEMLNLPAIQLKQRIMGVFGKKINQELLSVNVDTTMVRISGFVGRPETSRKKGARQYFFVNGRYMRHPYFHKAVMDAYEQLVPTGEQVSYFLYFEVEPANIDVNIHPTKTEIKFENEQAIWQILSAAIKESLGKFNAVPSIDFDTEGMPDIPAFENSPYSGLQMPKTTYNPEYNPFNTSSSSPSYTRQDAKGWDKFYEGLEQQSSPASAFSYPDDGDYFVEQPQEEQNPTLYGQMEESASAETSAQHYQYKGHYIMTSVKSGLMVIDQHRAHVRILYDRYLSQIASRQGASQGMLFPDIVQFSASEIPVLQSIMDDLSYLGFELTDLGGGSYAINGVPAGIEGLQPIELVQNMVHTAIEKGCKVKEEVQSMLALSLAKAAAIVQGQVLSNEEMNHLVDELLTSTSPNYTPDGKPALVVIQEDELEKLFK
;
A
#
# COMPACT_ATOMS: atom_id res chain seq x y z
N MET A 1 29.25 -39.20 39.35
CA MET A 1 28.49 -38.08 38.79
C MET A 1 27.50 -38.68 37.81
N SER A 2 26.20 -38.42 37.95
CA SER A 2 25.21 -38.91 37.00
C SER A 2 25.32 -38.08 35.70
N ASP A 3 25.26 -38.75 34.57
CA ASP A 3 25.29 -38.10 33.26
C ASP A 3 24.18 -37.04 33.14
N ILE A 4 24.59 -35.82 32.79
CA ILE A 4 23.69 -34.66 32.70
C ILE A 4 22.96 -34.64 31.35
N ILE A 5 23.59 -35.11 30.28
CA ILE A 5 23.05 -35.16 28.94
C ILE A 5 22.13 -36.37 28.78
N ARG A 6 20.87 -36.15 28.38
CA ARG A 6 19.88 -37.20 28.12
C ARG A 6 19.27 -37.05 26.75
N LEU A 7 18.95 -38.16 26.09
CA LEU A 7 18.18 -38.15 24.87
C LEU A 7 16.75 -37.67 25.16
N LEU A 8 16.25 -36.72 24.36
CA LEU A 8 14.87 -36.25 24.47
C LEU A 8 13.89 -37.33 23.95
N PRO A 9 12.71 -37.47 24.58
CA PRO A 9 11.64 -38.28 23.99
C PRO A 9 11.27 -37.75 22.60
N ASP A 10 10.97 -38.66 21.65
CA ASP A 10 10.64 -38.30 20.25
C ASP A 10 9.53 -37.27 20.14
N SER A 11 8.51 -37.33 20.99
CA SER A 11 7.43 -36.37 21.04
C SER A 11 7.90 -34.93 21.34
N VAL A 12 8.87 -34.76 22.25
CA VAL A 12 9.45 -33.48 22.62
C VAL A 12 10.37 -32.98 21.50
N ALA A 13 11.22 -33.87 20.97
CA ALA A 13 12.09 -33.55 19.85
C ALA A 13 11.27 -33.10 18.61
N ASN A 14 10.13 -33.78 18.33
CA ASN A 14 9.22 -33.43 17.27
C ASN A 14 8.55 -32.07 17.48
N GLN A 15 8.13 -31.72 18.71
CA GLN A 15 7.55 -30.41 19.01
C GLN A 15 8.56 -29.27 18.90
N ILE A 16 9.83 -29.49 19.26
CA ILE A 16 10.92 -28.50 19.13
C ILE A 16 11.15 -28.21 17.64
N ALA A 17 11.36 -29.24 16.82
CA ALA A 17 11.61 -29.10 15.41
C ALA A 17 10.39 -28.55 14.65
N ALA A 18 9.17 -28.98 15.03
CA ALA A 18 7.94 -28.39 14.48
C ALA A 18 7.88 -26.87 14.71
N GLY A 19 8.54 -26.37 15.76
CA GLY A 19 8.58 -24.95 16.06
C GLY A 19 9.40 -24.11 15.11
N GLU A 20 10.35 -24.70 14.44
CA GLU A 20 11.17 -24.03 13.43
C GLU A 20 10.42 -23.93 12.08
N VAL A 21 9.60 -24.93 11.76
CA VAL A 21 8.87 -25.03 10.49
C VAL A 21 7.49 -24.37 10.59
N ILE A 22 6.69 -24.74 11.61
CA ILE A 22 5.31 -24.31 11.78
C ILE A 22 5.22 -23.27 12.89
N GLN A 23 5.26 -22.01 12.53
CA GLN A 23 5.18 -20.89 13.46
C GLN A 23 3.77 -20.30 13.57
N ARG A 24 2.97 -20.39 12.51
CA ARG A 24 1.65 -19.76 12.33
C ARG A 24 0.73 -20.59 11.45
N PRO A 25 -0.59 -20.32 11.45
CA PRO A 25 -1.53 -20.92 10.49
C PRO A 25 -1.11 -20.76 9.02
N ALA A 26 -0.58 -19.59 8.65
CA ALA A 26 -0.07 -19.33 7.31
C ALA A 26 1.04 -20.30 6.88
N SER A 27 1.90 -20.77 7.82
CA SER A 27 2.94 -21.76 7.52
C SER A 27 2.33 -23.13 7.15
N VAL A 28 1.23 -23.52 7.80
CA VAL A 28 0.51 -24.77 7.47
C VAL A 28 -0.06 -24.70 6.06
N ILE A 29 -0.74 -23.60 5.73
CA ILE A 29 -1.33 -23.39 4.39
C ILE A 29 -0.23 -23.40 3.32
N LYS A 30 0.86 -22.68 3.56
CA LYS A 30 2.00 -22.66 2.64
C LYS A 30 2.48 -24.06 2.32
N GLU A 31 2.82 -24.86 3.34
CA GLU A 31 3.38 -26.21 3.13
C GLU A 31 2.36 -27.17 2.48
N LEU A 32 1.07 -27.11 2.86
CA LEU A 32 0.04 -27.98 2.26
C LEU A 32 -0.25 -27.61 0.81
N VAL A 33 -0.38 -26.33 0.49
CA VAL A 33 -0.66 -25.87 -0.88
C VAL A 33 0.55 -26.09 -1.78
N GLU A 34 1.79 -25.87 -1.31
CA GLU A 34 3.01 -26.22 -2.03
C GLU A 34 3.08 -27.73 -2.33
N ASN A 35 2.66 -28.58 -1.38
CA ASN A 35 2.61 -30.02 -1.59
C ASN A 35 1.55 -30.42 -2.63
N ALA A 36 0.38 -29.76 -2.64
CA ALA A 36 -0.66 -29.99 -3.64
C ALA A 36 -0.19 -29.61 -5.06
N VAL A 37 0.50 -28.46 -5.21
CA VAL A 37 1.13 -28.05 -6.47
C VAL A 37 2.19 -29.08 -6.91
N ASP A 38 3.08 -29.51 -6.00
CA ASP A 38 4.10 -30.53 -6.29
C ASP A 38 3.49 -31.91 -6.63
N ALA A 39 2.26 -32.20 -6.14
CA ALA A 39 1.49 -33.38 -6.51
C ALA A 39 0.84 -33.27 -7.91
N GLY A 40 0.99 -32.13 -8.60
CA GLY A 40 0.47 -31.89 -9.94
C GLY A 40 -1.03 -31.56 -9.97
N ALA A 41 -1.59 -31.08 -8.86
CA ALA A 41 -2.97 -30.65 -8.79
C ALA A 41 -3.30 -29.55 -9.80
N LYS A 42 -4.50 -29.60 -10.36
CA LYS A 42 -5.08 -28.57 -11.24
C LYS A 42 -6.11 -27.71 -10.52
N HIS A 43 -6.69 -28.24 -9.48
CA HIS A 43 -7.66 -27.59 -8.60
C HIS A 43 -7.20 -27.73 -7.15
N ILE A 44 -7.15 -26.61 -6.43
CA ILE A 44 -6.79 -26.58 -5.00
C ILE A 44 -7.77 -25.67 -4.27
N ASP A 45 -8.54 -26.27 -3.34
CA ASP A 45 -9.50 -25.57 -2.51
C ASP A 45 -8.97 -25.47 -1.07
N VAL A 46 -8.95 -24.26 -0.53
CA VAL A 46 -8.51 -23.97 0.84
C VAL A 46 -9.66 -23.43 1.66
N LEU A 47 -10.03 -24.15 2.73
CA LEU A 47 -11.08 -23.74 3.67
C LEU A 47 -10.45 -23.45 5.03
N VAL A 48 -10.72 -22.25 5.55
CA VAL A 48 -10.13 -21.78 6.81
C VAL A 48 -11.24 -21.36 7.77
N THR A 49 -11.16 -21.84 9.01
CA THR A 49 -12.08 -21.44 10.10
C THR A 49 -11.30 -20.73 11.19
N ASP A 50 -11.81 -19.58 11.66
CA ASP A 50 -11.20 -18.74 12.70
C ASP A 50 -9.73 -18.40 12.41
N ALA A 51 -9.45 -18.00 11.15
CA ALA A 51 -8.11 -17.70 10.68
C ALA A 51 -7.09 -18.85 10.91
N GLY A 52 -7.56 -20.09 10.78
CA GLY A 52 -6.75 -21.30 10.92
C GLY A 52 -6.47 -21.74 12.34
N LYS A 53 -7.07 -21.12 13.35
CA LYS A 53 -6.95 -21.55 14.76
C LYS A 53 -7.80 -22.77 15.06
N THR A 54 -9.00 -22.85 14.49
CA THR A 54 -9.94 -23.96 14.64
C THR A 54 -9.70 -25.03 13.59
N SER A 55 -9.69 -24.67 12.30
CA SER A 55 -9.39 -25.64 11.24
C SER A 55 -8.80 -24.98 10.00
N ILE A 56 -7.92 -25.75 9.33
CA ILE A 56 -7.39 -25.50 7.99
C ILE A 56 -7.65 -26.76 7.19
N GLN A 57 -8.32 -26.66 6.05
CA GLN A 57 -8.54 -27.77 5.16
C GLN A 57 -8.01 -27.40 3.77
N VAL A 58 -7.22 -28.31 3.16
CA VAL A 58 -6.71 -28.18 1.80
C VAL A 58 -7.11 -29.41 1.04
N ILE A 59 -7.84 -29.21 -0.06
CA ILE A 59 -8.35 -30.25 -0.93
C ILE A 59 -7.68 -30.06 -2.30
N ASP A 60 -7.08 -31.12 -2.83
CA ASP A 60 -6.42 -31.12 -4.14
C ASP A 60 -6.85 -32.31 -4.98
N ASP A 61 -6.81 -32.15 -6.30
CA ASP A 61 -7.06 -33.18 -7.31
C ASP A 61 -5.76 -33.81 -7.86
N GLY A 62 -4.66 -33.72 -7.11
CA GLY A 62 -3.35 -34.23 -7.47
C GLY A 62 -3.31 -35.77 -7.58
N LYS A 63 -2.09 -36.30 -7.63
CA LYS A 63 -1.87 -37.75 -7.82
C LYS A 63 -2.32 -38.64 -6.65
N GLY A 64 -2.60 -38.06 -5.47
CA GLY A 64 -2.94 -38.80 -4.25
C GLY A 64 -1.76 -39.65 -3.70
N MET A 65 -2.06 -40.49 -2.71
CA MET A 65 -1.09 -41.35 -2.03
C MET A 65 -1.67 -42.74 -1.83
N SER A 66 -0.80 -43.77 -1.88
CA SER A 66 -1.15 -45.10 -1.47
C SER A 66 -1.33 -45.20 0.05
N GLU A 67 -1.91 -46.26 0.55
CA GLU A 67 -2.09 -46.54 1.97
C GLU A 67 -0.77 -46.43 2.75
N THR A 68 0.30 -47.00 2.19
CA THR A 68 1.64 -46.99 2.77
C THR A 68 2.25 -45.59 2.74
N ASP A 69 2.17 -44.90 1.59
CA ASP A 69 2.71 -43.56 1.43
C ASP A 69 1.99 -42.55 2.32
N ALA A 70 0.66 -42.67 2.48
CA ALA A 70 -0.13 -41.82 3.35
C ALA A 70 0.37 -41.83 4.81
N ARG A 71 0.81 -43.00 5.29
CA ARG A 71 1.41 -43.13 6.61
C ARG A 71 2.85 -42.62 6.66
N LEU A 72 3.68 -43.01 5.67
CA LEU A 72 5.09 -42.63 5.59
C LEU A 72 5.27 -41.11 5.42
N ALA A 73 4.32 -40.43 4.79
CA ALA A 73 4.37 -38.98 4.57
C ALA A 73 4.43 -38.17 5.88
N PHE A 74 4.00 -38.75 7.01
CA PHE A 74 4.08 -38.12 8.34
C PHE A 74 5.31 -38.54 9.15
N GLU A 75 6.17 -39.40 8.60
CA GLU A 75 7.46 -39.72 9.20
C GLU A 75 8.50 -38.65 8.83
N ARG A 76 9.44 -38.41 9.74
CA ARG A 76 10.52 -37.46 9.49
C ARG A 76 11.47 -37.98 8.43
N HIS A 77 11.93 -37.03 7.59
CA HIS A 77 12.85 -37.32 6.48
C HIS A 77 12.27 -38.25 5.40
N ALA A 78 10.97 -38.51 5.42
CA ALA A 78 10.28 -39.22 4.37
C ALA A 78 9.88 -38.22 3.26
N THR A 79 10.40 -38.43 2.07
CA THR A 79 10.12 -37.57 0.92
C THR A 79 10.16 -38.37 -0.38
N SER A 80 9.28 -38.02 -1.31
CA SER A 80 9.28 -38.56 -2.67
C SER A 80 10.10 -37.72 -3.68
N LYS A 81 10.68 -36.57 -3.20
CA LYS A 81 11.19 -35.50 -4.07
C LYS A 81 12.71 -35.52 -4.26
N ILE A 82 13.45 -36.11 -3.32
CA ILE A 82 14.91 -36.28 -3.35
C ILE A 82 15.26 -37.71 -2.93
N ARG A 83 16.28 -38.28 -3.53
CA ARG A 83 16.81 -39.61 -3.19
C ARG A 83 18.30 -39.59 -2.88
N GLU A 84 19.03 -38.73 -3.56
CA GLU A 84 20.48 -38.60 -3.43
C GLU A 84 20.89 -37.16 -3.09
N ALA A 85 22.10 -36.99 -2.53
CA ALA A 85 22.62 -35.67 -2.21
C ALA A 85 22.78 -34.77 -3.43
N ALA A 86 22.98 -35.33 -4.61
CA ALA A 86 23.04 -34.59 -5.85
C ALA A 86 21.71 -33.90 -6.23
N ASP A 87 20.57 -34.49 -5.84
CA ASP A 87 19.25 -33.92 -6.11
C ASP A 87 19.04 -32.55 -5.41
N LEU A 88 19.79 -32.28 -4.32
CA LEU A 88 19.75 -31.02 -3.62
C LEU A 88 20.21 -29.82 -4.48
N PHE A 89 21.06 -30.09 -5.47
CA PHE A 89 21.55 -29.08 -6.42
C PHE A 89 20.70 -28.96 -7.69
N ALA A 90 19.68 -29.81 -7.82
CA ALA A 90 18.79 -29.84 -8.98
C ALA A 90 17.31 -29.64 -8.61
N LEU A 91 17.04 -29.00 -7.46
CA LEU A 91 15.71 -28.84 -6.90
C LEU A 91 14.79 -27.98 -7.79
N ARG A 92 13.72 -28.63 -8.29
CA ARG A 92 12.62 -27.95 -9.02
C ARG A 92 11.30 -27.96 -8.25
N THR A 93 11.17 -28.81 -7.21
CA THR A 93 9.96 -28.89 -6.38
C THR A 93 9.97 -27.84 -5.28
N MET A 94 8.80 -27.38 -4.83
CA MET A 94 8.69 -26.38 -3.74
C MET A 94 9.08 -26.95 -2.39
N GLY A 95 8.66 -28.19 -2.05
CA GLY A 95 9.08 -28.93 -0.85
C GLY A 95 10.17 -29.94 -1.16
N PHE A 96 11.05 -30.28 -0.22
CA PHE A 96 12.07 -31.33 -0.38
C PHE A 96 12.51 -32.02 0.92
N ARG A 97 12.39 -31.38 2.08
CA ARG A 97 12.96 -31.85 3.35
C ARG A 97 12.25 -33.05 3.99
N GLY A 98 10.98 -33.33 3.62
CA GLY A 98 10.18 -34.37 4.26
C GLY A 98 9.92 -34.15 5.74
N GLU A 99 9.79 -32.88 6.18
CA GLU A 99 9.59 -32.53 7.58
C GLU A 99 8.28 -31.78 7.85
N ALA A 100 7.63 -31.22 6.82
CA ALA A 100 6.48 -30.35 6.97
C ALA A 100 5.27 -31.07 7.55
N LEU A 101 4.86 -32.21 6.96
CA LEU A 101 3.70 -32.98 7.45
C LEU A 101 3.94 -33.57 8.84
N ALA A 102 5.14 -34.09 9.11
CA ALA A 102 5.55 -34.55 10.45
C ALA A 102 5.46 -33.42 11.48
N SER A 103 5.91 -32.21 11.11
CA SER A 103 5.85 -31.01 11.97
C SER A 103 4.41 -30.55 12.23
N ILE A 104 3.53 -30.58 11.22
CA ILE A 104 2.11 -30.25 11.38
C ILE A 104 1.43 -31.27 12.33
N ALA A 105 1.64 -32.56 12.10
CA ALA A 105 1.07 -33.63 12.92
C ALA A 105 1.56 -33.59 14.39
N ALA A 106 2.78 -33.09 14.64
CA ALA A 106 3.31 -32.94 15.99
C ALA A 106 2.60 -31.87 16.82
N VAL A 107 2.00 -30.86 16.17
CA VAL A 107 1.40 -29.69 16.86
C VAL A 107 -0.09 -29.52 16.61
N ALA A 108 -0.70 -30.40 15.84
CA ALA A 108 -2.11 -30.33 15.48
C ALA A 108 -2.76 -31.75 15.44
N GLN A 109 -4.06 -31.76 15.27
CA GLN A 109 -4.83 -32.94 14.91
C GLN A 109 -5.03 -32.94 13.40
N VAL A 110 -4.60 -33.96 12.70
CA VAL A 110 -4.63 -34.06 11.24
C VAL A 110 -5.47 -35.23 10.81
N GLU A 111 -6.41 -34.97 9.91
CA GLU A 111 -7.17 -35.96 9.18
C GLU A 111 -6.78 -35.86 7.70
N LEU A 112 -6.29 -36.95 7.14
CA LEU A 112 -5.97 -37.09 5.72
C LEU A 112 -6.91 -38.08 5.07
N ARG A 113 -7.51 -37.71 3.94
CA ARG A 113 -8.20 -38.62 3.03
C ARG A 113 -7.53 -38.51 1.68
N THR A 114 -7.08 -39.62 1.13
CA THR A 114 -6.33 -39.61 -0.14
C THR A 114 -6.63 -40.85 -0.97
N CYS A 115 -6.66 -40.67 -2.28
CA CYS A 115 -6.90 -41.75 -3.24
C CYS A 115 -6.03 -41.51 -4.48
N GLN A 116 -5.41 -42.57 -4.99
CA GLN A 116 -4.64 -42.53 -6.24
C GLN A 116 -5.57 -42.64 -7.45
N GLU A 117 -5.06 -42.22 -8.60
CA GLU A 117 -5.78 -42.38 -9.86
C GLU A 117 -5.95 -43.85 -10.24
N GLY A 118 -7.17 -44.26 -10.52
CA GLY A 118 -7.51 -45.65 -10.91
C GLY A 118 -7.81 -46.59 -9.73
N GLU A 119 -7.78 -46.09 -8.50
CA GLU A 119 -8.22 -46.83 -7.31
C GLU A 119 -9.67 -46.46 -6.95
N ASP A 120 -10.50 -47.46 -6.62
CA ASP A 120 -11.90 -47.25 -6.21
C ASP A 120 -12.03 -46.85 -4.75
N LEU A 121 -11.04 -47.18 -3.93
CA LEU A 121 -11.03 -46.91 -2.49
C LEU A 121 -9.72 -46.20 -2.12
N GLY A 122 -9.84 -45.19 -1.34
CA GLY A 122 -8.72 -44.44 -0.76
C GLY A 122 -8.51 -44.78 0.71
N THR A 123 -7.62 -44.03 1.34
CA THR A 123 -7.21 -44.19 2.74
C THR A 123 -7.61 -42.94 3.54
N SER A 124 -8.24 -43.16 4.70
CA SER A 124 -8.43 -42.15 5.74
C SER A 124 -7.47 -42.41 6.88
N LEU A 125 -6.68 -41.40 7.25
CA LEU A 125 -5.67 -41.46 8.31
C LEU A 125 -5.88 -40.34 9.31
N CYS A 126 -6.01 -40.66 10.60
CA CYS A 126 -6.14 -39.70 11.68
C CYS A 126 -4.89 -39.73 12.56
N ILE A 127 -4.27 -38.55 12.78
CA ILE A 127 -3.04 -38.39 13.57
C ILE A 127 -3.25 -37.24 14.57
N SER A 128 -2.84 -37.42 15.81
CA SER A 128 -2.88 -36.41 16.86
C SER A 128 -1.57 -36.41 17.65
N GLY A 129 -0.85 -35.27 17.68
CA GLY A 129 0.41 -35.13 18.41
C GLY A 129 1.47 -36.17 18.03
N SER A 130 1.66 -36.43 16.74
CA SER A 130 2.54 -37.44 16.12
C SER A 130 2.13 -38.90 16.40
N LYS A 131 0.93 -39.17 16.91
CA LYS A 131 0.43 -40.55 17.11
C LYS A 131 -0.70 -40.82 16.12
N VAL A 132 -0.58 -41.94 15.41
CA VAL A 132 -1.66 -42.45 14.55
C VAL A 132 -2.78 -42.97 15.42
N GLU A 133 -3.98 -42.44 15.27
CA GLU A 133 -5.20 -42.85 16.01
C GLU A 133 -5.97 -43.91 15.23
N SER A 134 -6.15 -43.71 13.93
CA SER A 134 -6.84 -44.66 13.05
C SER A 134 -6.30 -44.58 11.61
N GLN A 135 -6.38 -45.70 10.90
CA GLN A 135 -6.15 -45.80 9.46
C GLN A 135 -7.20 -46.75 8.90
N GLU A 136 -8.04 -46.25 8.00
CA GLU A 136 -9.18 -46.95 7.47
C GLU A 136 -9.31 -46.76 5.95
N THR A 137 -9.86 -47.75 5.28
CA THR A 137 -10.17 -47.63 3.86
C THR A 137 -11.48 -46.87 3.71
N VAL A 138 -11.53 -45.87 2.85
CA VAL A 138 -12.68 -45.00 2.65
C VAL A 138 -12.91 -44.69 1.16
N ALA A 139 -14.15 -44.54 0.75
CA ALA A 139 -14.44 -44.01 -0.57
C ALA A 139 -14.20 -42.49 -0.56
N CYS A 140 -13.25 -42.04 -1.38
CA CYS A 140 -12.97 -40.61 -1.56
C CYS A 140 -12.53 -40.33 -3.01
N PRO A 141 -12.69 -39.11 -3.50
CA PRO A 141 -12.26 -38.74 -4.85
C PRO A 141 -10.72 -38.81 -4.94
N LYS A 142 -10.21 -38.90 -6.19
CA LYS A 142 -8.78 -38.79 -6.49
C LYS A 142 -8.19 -37.52 -5.92
N GLY A 143 -6.96 -37.58 -5.41
CA GLY A 143 -6.23 -36.46 -4.84
C GLY A 143 -6.05 -36.60 -3.34
N SER A 144 -5.88 -35.49 -2.64
CA SER A 144 -5.72 -35.49 -1.19
C SER A 144 -6.57 -34.40 -0.53
N ASN A 145 -7.11 -34.72 0.64
CA ASN A 145 -7.86 -33.79 1.48
C ASN A 145 -7.21 -33.81 2.88
N PHE A 146 -6.46 -32.78 3.19
CA PHE A 146 -5.82 -32.57 4.49
C PHE A 146 -6.71 -31.66 5.33
N GLN A 147 -7.14 -32.12 6.50
CA GLN A 147 -7.83 -31.30 7.49
C GLN A 147 -7.00 -31.21 8.76
N VAL A 148 -6.48 -30.03 9.05
CA VAL A 148 -5.68 -29.71 10.25
C VAL A 148 -6.56 -28.98 11.25
N LYS A 149 -6.78 -29.58 12.42
CA LYS A 149 -7.64 -29.07 13.48
C LYS A 149 -6.84 -28.69 14.72
N ASN A 150 -7.32 -27.69 15.47
CA ASN A 150 -6.81 -27.31 16.78
C ASN A 150 -5.31 -27.07 16.82
N LEU A 151 -4.79 -26.25 15.88
CA LEU A 151 -3.37 -25.92 15.80
C LEU A 151 -2.82 -25.46 17.16
N PHE A 152 -1.68 -26.03 17.58
CA PHE A 152 -1.01 -25.82 18.88
C PHE A 152 -1.84 -26.28 20.10
N PHE A 153 -2.73 -27.27 19.94
CA PHE A 153 -3.54 -27.79 21.06
C PHE A 153 -2.69 -28.29 22.22
N ASN A 154 -1.53 -28.88 21.93
CA ASN A 154 -0.57 -29.44 22.88
C ASN A 154 0.56 -28.49 23.30
N ILE A 155 0.56 -27.24 22.81
CA ILE A 155 1.54 -26.18 23.11
C ILE A 155 0.82 -24.89 23.49
N PRO A 156 0.25 -24.78 24.71
CA PRO A 156 -0.55 -23.63 25.12
C PRO A 156 0.18 -22.29 25.01
N ALA A 157 1.50 -22.27 25.25
CA ALA A 157 2.31 -21.07 25.10
C ALA A 157 2.25 -20.51 23.68
N ARG A 158 2.46 -21.34 22.64
CA ARG A 158 2.39 -20.91 21.24
C ARG A 158 1.00 -20.45 20.83
N ARG A 159 -0.05 -21.13 21.33
CA ARG A 159 -1.43 -20.73 21.05
C ARG A 159 -1.73 -19.32 21.57
N LYS A 160 -1.15 -18.92 22.71
CA LYS A 160 -1.25 -17.54 23.25
C LYS A 160 -0.49 -16.50 22.43
N PHE A 161 0.56 -16.90 21.71
CA PHE A 161 1.32 -15.99 20.83
C PHE A 161 0.71 -15.78 19.46
N LEU A 162 -0.37 -16.49 19.10
CA LEU A 162 -1.12 -16.20 17.88
C LEU A 162 -1.75 -14.81 17.96
N LYS A 163 -1.63 -14.06 16.87
CA LYS A 163 -2.19 -12.72 16.75
C LYS A 163 -3.72 -12.74 16.65
N SER A 164 -4.33 -11.57 16.43
CA SER A 164 -5.77 -11.46 16.16
C SER A 164 -6.16 -12.28 14.92
N ASN A 165 -7.44 -12.66 14.81
CA ASN A 165 -7.92 -13.42 13.64
C ASN A 165 -7.69 -12.64 12.33
N GLN A 166 -7.88 -11.31 12.34
CA GLN A 166 -7.64 -10.47 11.17
C GLN A 166 -6.17 -10.52 10.73
N THR A 167 -5.23 -10.42 11.68
CA THR A 167 -3.80 -10.47 11.37
C THR A 167 -3.37 -11.85 10.85
N GLU A 168 -3.85 -12.94 11.48
CA GLU A 168 -3.53 -14.29 11.00
C GLU A 168 -4.16 -14.57 9.63
N LEU A 169 -5.38 -14.08 9.38
CA LEU A 169 -6.02 -14.19 8.07
C LEU A 169 -5.24 -13.41 6.98
N SER A 170 -4.79 -12.19 7.27
CA SER A 170 -3.95 -11.42 6.36
C SER A 170 -2.62 -12.14 6.03
N ASN A 171 -2.00 -12.78 7.03
CA ASN A 171 -0.80 -13.59 6.79
C ASN A 171 -1.10 -14.80 5.89
N ILE A 172 -2.25 -15.47 6.11
CA ILE A 172 -2.71 -16.60 5.29
C ILE A 172 -2.88 -16.15 3.83
N LEU A 173 -3.61 -15.07 3.63
CA LEU A 173 -3.87 -14.52 2.30
C LEU A 173 -2.56 -14.14 1.60
N THR A 174 -1.62 -13.52 2.31
CA THR A 174 -0.31 -13.14 1.75
C THR A 174 0.49 -14.37 1.26
N GLU A 175 0.54 -15.47 2.04
CA GLU A 175 1.24 -16.68 1.60
C GLU A 175 0.50 -17.38 0.44
N PHE A 176 -0.83 -17.40 0.49
CA PHE A 176 -1.66 -17.95 -0.58
C PHE A 176 -1.50 -17.17 -1.90
N GLU A 177 -1.51 -15.83 -1.84
CA GLU A 177 -1.27 -14.95 -2.99
C GLU A 177 0.10 -15.25 -3.65
N ARG A 178 1.14 -15.45 -2.85
CA ARG A 178 2.49 -15.78 -3.34
C ARG A 178 2.51 -17.08 -4.14
N ILE A 179 1.83 -18.10 -3.65
CA ILE A 179 1.75 -19.40 -4.35
C ILE A 179 0.88 -19.29 -5.60
N ALA A 180 -0.25 -18.60 -5.51
CA ALA A 180 -1.16 -18.40 -6.64
C ALA A 180 -0.53 -17.58 -7.79
N LEU A 181 0.34 -16.61 -7.49
CA LEU A 181 1.06 -15.81 -8.49
C LEU A 181 2.09 -16.61 -9.27
N VAL A 182 2.70 -17.62 -8.65
CA VAL A 182 3.71 -18.46 -9.30
C VAL A 182 3.07 -19.54 -10.17
N ASN A 183 1.86 -19.98 -9.83
CA ASN A 183 1.17 -21.08 -10.50
C ASN A 183 -0.12 -20.59 -11.19
N PRO A 184 -0.01 -19.79 -12.27
CA PRO A 184 -1.20 -19.24 -12.95
C PRO A 184 -2.03 -20.29 -13.67
N ASP A 185 -1.45 -21.46 -13.98
CA ASP A 185 -2.07 -22.62 -14.64
C ASP A 185 -2.85 -23.54 -13.70
N VAL A 186 -2.81 -23.28 -12.38
CA VAL A 186 -3.58 -24.00 -11.35
C VAL A 186 -4.75 -23.14 -10.91
N SER A 187 -5.93 -23.72 -10.73
CA SER A 187 -7.10 -23.07 -10.17
C SER A 187 -7.05 -23.11 -8.64
N PHE A 188 -7.28 -21.96 -8.00
CA PHE A 188 -7.26 -21.84 -6.55
C PHE A 188 -8.53 -21.20 -6.03
N THR A 189 -9.12 -21.77 -4.96
CA THR A 189 -10.16 -21.09 -4.17
C THR A 189 -9.72 -20.98 -2.71
N LEU A 190 -10.14 -19.91 -2.05
CA LEU A 190 -9.94 -19.75 -0.62
C LEU A 190 -11.22 -19.26 0.04
N HIS A 191 -11.69 -20.03 1.03
CA HIS A 191 -12.88 -19.71 1.83
C HIS A 191 -12.48 -19.46 3.29
N HIS A 192 -13.07 -18.45 3.90
CA HIS A 192 -12.93 -18.17 5.33
C HIS A 192 -14.31 -18.12 6.00
N ASN A 193 -14.53 -18.96 7.00
CA ASN A 193 -15.82 -19.09 7.72
C ASN A 193 -17.01 -19.26 6.77
N GLY A 194 -16.85 -20.02 5.68
CA GLY A 194 -17.88 -20.26 4.68
C GLY A 194 -18.05 -19.17 3.62
N THR A 195 -17.34 -18.05 3.74
CA THR A 195 -17.35 -16.98 2.74
C THR A 195 -16.18 -17.16 1.77
N GLU A 196 -16.43 -17.07 0.46
CA GLU A 196 -15.40 -17.08 -0.58
C GLU A 196 -14.62 -15.76 -0.54
N MET A 197 -13.30 -15.86 -0.30
CA MET A 197 -12.39 -14.71 -0.24
C MET A 197 -11.66 -14.51 -1.57
N LEU A 198 -11.25 -15.60 -2.21
CA LEU A 198 -10.53 -15.60 -3.48
C LEU A 198 -11.02 -16.74 -4.35
N ASN A 199 -11.24 -16.47 -5.63
CA ASN A 199 -11.53 -17.44 -6.67
C ASN A 199 -10.67 -17.14 -7.90
N LEU A 200 -9.66 -17.93 -8.11
CA LEU A 200 -8.60 -17.68 -9.08
C LEU A 200 -8.55 -18.85 -10.09
N PRO A 201 -9.29 -18.78 -11.19
CA PRO A 201 -9.28 -19.83 -12.21
C PRO A 201 -7.90 -19.94 -12.87
N ALA A 202 -7.59 -21.08 -13.51
CA ALA A 202 -6.38 -21.26 -14.32
C ALA A 202 -6.40 -20.29 -15.52
N ILE A 203 -5.46 -19.37 -15.59
CA ILE A 203 -5.41 -18.28 -16.57
C ILE A 203 -3.97 -17.82 -16.80
N GLN A 204 -3.77 -16.90 -17.75
CA GLN A 204 -2.44 -16.31 -17.99
C GLN A 204 -1.98 -15.44 -16.80
N LEU A 205 -0.65 -15.32 -16.63
CA LEU A 205 -0.02 -14.61 -15.54
C LEU A 205 -0.57 -13.19 -15.32
N LYS A 206 -0.72 -12.39 -16.38
CA LYS A 206 -1.25 -11.02 -16.27
C LYS A 206 -2.66 -10.99 -15.69
N GLN A 207 -3.52 -11.90 -16.15
CA GLN A 207 -4.88 -12.05 -15.65
C GLN A 207 -4.89 -12.57 -14.20
N ARG A 208 -3.94 -13.45 -13.84
CA ARG A 208 -3.76 -13.91 -12.45
C ARG A 208 -3.44 -12.74 -11.52
N ILE A 209 -2.51 -11.86 -11.90
CA ILE A 209 -2.18 -10.66 -11.13
C ILE A 209 -3.43 -9.78 -10.95
N MET A 210 -4.22 -9.61 -12.02
CA MET A 210 -5.50 -8.86 -11.94
C MET A 210 -6.54 -9.55 -11.04
N GLY A 211 -6.60 -10.88 -11.04
CA GLY A 211 -7.49 -11.66 -10.16
C GLY A 211 -7.15 -11.48 -8.68
N VAL A 212 -5.85 -11.35 -8.35
CA VAL A 212 -5.38 -11.18 -6.97
C VAL A 212 -5.49 -9.72 -6.50
N PHE A 213 -5.10 -8.74 -7.33
CA PHE A 213 -4.95 -7.33 -6.91
C PHE A 213 -5.97 -6.38 -7.52
N GLY A 214 -6.92 -6.90 -8.29
CA GLY A 214 -7.97 -6.13 -8.92
C GLY A 214 -7.64 -5.65 -10.33
N LYS A 215 -8.67 -5.26 -11.08
CA LYS A 215 -8.58 -4.93 -12.51
C LYS A 215 -7.74 -3.66 -12.80
N LYS A 216 -7.69 -2.71 -11.88
CA LYS A 216 -6.97 -1.44 -12.04
C LYS A 216 -5.48 -1.64 -12.31
N ILE A 217 -4.85 -2.66 -11.71
CA ILE A 217 -3.43 -2.95 -11.90
C ILE A 217 -3.05 -3.26 -13.35
N ASN A 218 -4.00 -3.64 -14.20
CA ASN A 218 -3.74 -3.93 -15.62
C ASN A 218 -3.16 -2.75 -16.39
N GLN A 219 -3.66 -1.54 -16.11
CA GLN A 219 -3.22 -0.30 -16.76
C GLN A 219 -1.90 0.22 -16.18
N GLU A 220 -1.57 -0.23 -14.99
CA GLU A 220 -0.40 0.21 -14.24
C GLU A 220 0.89 -0.57 -14.61
N LEU A 221 0.78 -1.70 -15.31
CA LEU A 221 1.88 -2.64 -15.52
C LEU A 221 2.49 -2.60 -16.92
N LEU A 222 3.81 -2.56 -16.99
CA LEU A 222 4.64 -2.72 -18.19
C LEU A 222 5.27 -4.12 -18.19
N SER A 223 5.33 -4.77 -19.35
CA SER A 223 5.94 -6.10 -19.48
C SER A 223 7.47 -5.99 -19.53
N VAL A 224 8.14 -6.88 -18.81
CA VAL A 224 9.59 -7.09 -18.86
C VAL A 224 9.82 -8.52 -19.36
N ASN A 225 10.66 -8.67 -20.36
CA ASN A 225 11.08 -9.97 -20.84
C ASN A 225 12.50 -9.86 -21.41
N VAL A 226 13.44 -10.57 -20.80
CA VAL A 226 14.82 -10.68 -21.23
C VAL A 226 15.27 -12.12 -21.10
N ASP A 227 15.94 -12.62 -22.10
CA ASP A 227 16.49 -13.98 -22.15
C ASP A 227 17.99 -13.90 -22.41
N THR A 228 18.78 -14.43 -21.47
CA THR A 228 20.24 -14.46 -21.54
C THR A 228 20.73 -15.87 -21.20
N THR A 229 21.99 -16.13 -21.45
CA THR A 229 22.62 -17.42 -21.09
C THR A 229 22.72 -17.66 -19.58
N MET A 230 22.62 -16.61 -18.75
CA MET A 230 22.76 -16.71 -17.29
C MET A 230 21.41 -16.75 -16.55
N VAL A 231 20.45 -15.99 -17.05
CA VAL A 231 19.14 -15.84 -16.42
C VAL A 231 18.11 -15.43 -17.46
N ARG A 232 16.91 -15.98 -17.33
CA ARG A 232 15.73 -15.51 -18.03
C ARG A 232 14.86 -14.75 -17.03
N ILE A 233 14.56 -13.48 -17.34
CA ILE A 233 13.73 -12.62 -16.50
C ILE A 233 12.47 -12.28 -17.27
N SER A 234 11.32 -12.58 -16.69
CA SER A 234 10.01 -12.26 -17.26
C SER A 234 9.12 -11.63 -16.19
N GLY A 235 8.05 -10.95 -16.61
CA GLY A 235 7.07 -10.43 -15.67
C GLY A 235 6.65 -8.99 -15.98
N PHE A 236 6.36 -8.23 -14.91
CA PHE A 236 5.77 -6.91 -15.03
C PHE A 236 6.36 -5.95 -14.00
N VAL A 237 6.49 -4.67 -14.38
CA VAL A 237 6.89 -3.56 -13.51
C VAL A 237 5.87 -2.44 -13.63
N GLY A 238 5.68 -1.65 -12.57
CA GLY A 238 4.74 -0.55 -12.52
C GLY A 238 5.18 0.63 -13.38
N ARG A 239 4.23 1.37 -13.95
CA ARG A 239 4.50 2.66 -14.59
C ARG A 239 5.02 3.65 -13.56
N PRO A 240 5.93 4.58 -13.91
CA PRO A 240 6.45 5.58 -12.98
C PRO A 240 5.35 6.41 -12.28
N GLU A 241 4.28 6.75 -13.02
CA GLU A 241 3.15 7.56 -12.53
C GLU A 241 2.34 6.84 -11.44
N THR A 242 2.53 5.53 -11.29
CA THR A 242 1.83 4.70 -10.30
C THR A 242 2.67 4.43 -9.05
N SER A 243 3.78 5.15 -8.89
CA SER A 243 4.63 5.07 -7.69
C SER A 243 3.86 5.47 -6.43
N ARG A 244 4.25 4.91 -5.30
CA ARG A 244 3.57 5.11 -4.00
C ARG A 244 4.60 5.23 -2.88
N LYS A 245 4.31 6.08 -1.89
CA LYS A 245 5.15 6.17 -0.68
C LYS A 245 5.14 4.89 0.14
N LYS A 246 4.01 4.17 0.13
CA LYS A 246 3.82 2.89 0.82
C LYS A 246 2.90 1.99 0.02
N GLY A 247 3.02 0.67 0.26
CA GLY A 247 2.09 -0.31 -0.30
C GLY A 247 2.33 -0.69 -1.75
N ALA A 248 3.51 -0.42 -2.28
CA ALA A 248 3.93 -0.98 -3.55
C ALA A 248 4.01 -2.51 -3.46
N ARG A 249 3.44 -3.20 -4.44
CA ARG A 249 3.39 -4.66 -4.49
C ARG A 249 4.67 -5.21 -5.12
N GLN A 250 5.53 -5.79 -4.32
CA GLN A 250 6.90 -6.13 -4.69
C GLN A 250 7.15 -7.63 -4.55
N TYR A 251 7.18 -8.32 -5.69
CA TYR A 251 7.31 -9.77 -5.75
C TYR A 251 8.44 -10.18 -6.68
N PHE A 252 9.40 -10.92 -6.10
CA PHE A 252 10.40 -11.67 -6.86
C PHE A 252 10.13 -13.16 -6.73
N PHE A 253 10.25 -13.84 -7.83
CA PHE A 253 10.16 -15.31 -7.88
C PHE A 253 11.36 -15.87 -8.62
N VAL A 254 11.94 -16.96 -8.12
CA VAL A 254 13.02 -17.70 -8.78
C VAL A 254 12.67 -19.17 -8.84
N ASN A 255 12.69 -19.76 -10.03
CA ASN A 255 12.36 -21.16 -10.26
C ASN A 255 11.07 -21.61 -9.54
N GLY A 256 10.02 -20.79 -9.59
CA GLY A 256 8.75 -21.07 -8.94
C GLY A 256 8.68 -20.75 -7.43
N ARG A 257 9.67 -20.08 -6.82
CA ARG A 257 9.70 -19.77 -5.40
C ARG A 257 9.71 -18.28 -5.15
N TYR A 258 8.92 -17.80 -4.18
CA TYR A 258 9.00 -16.43 -3.72
C TYR A 258 10.33 -16.16 -3.01
N MET A 259 10.97 -15.04 -3.35
CA MET A 259 12.19 -14.58 -2.68
C MET A 259 12.12 -13.13 -2.26
N ARG A 260 12.90 -12.80 -1.24
CA ARG A 260 13.24 -11.43 -0.87
C ARG A 260 14.72 -11.20 -1.18
N HIS A 261 15.01 -10.21 -2.00
CA HIS A 261 16.38 -9.92 -2.39
C HIS A 261 16.62 -8.40 -2.39
N PRO A 262 17.15 -7.83 -1.29
CA PRO A 262 17.36 -6.38 -1.17
C PRO A 262 18.25 -5.80 -2.26
N TYR A 263 19.25 -6.55 -2.71
CA TYR A 263 20.16 -6.12 -3.77
C TYR A 263 19.45 -6.00 -5.13
N PHE A 264 18.57 -6.95 -5.48
CA PHE A 264 17.77 -6.86 -6.71
C PHE A 264 16.65 -5.81 -6.59
N HIS A 265 16.10 -5.62 -5.39
CA HIS A 265 15.18 -4.51 -5.14
C HIS A 265 15.85 -3.16 -5.45
N LYS A 266 17.12 -2.98 -5.03
CA LYS A 266 17.89 -1.80 -5.37
C LYS A 266 18.07 -1.66 -6.88
N ALA A 267 18.35 -2.76 -7.63
CA ALA A 267 18.46 -2.72 -9.09
C ALA A 267 17.17 -2.20 -9.76
N VAL A 268 16.00 -2.63 -9.24
CA VAL A 268 14.71 -2.12 -9.73
C VAL A 268 14.62 -0.63 -9.45
N MET A 269 14.83 -0.20 -8.20
CA MET A 269 14.69 1.22 -7.82
C MET A 269 15.67 2.14 -8.54
N ASP A 270 16.92 1.71 -8.74
CA ASP A 270 17.94 2.46 -9.50
C ASP A 270 17.52 2.66 -10.99
N ALA A 271 16.75 1.73 -11.55
CA ALA A 271 16.22 1.91 -12.91
C ALA A 271 15.13 3.00 -12.98
N TYR A 272 14.49 3.35 -11.87
CA TYR A 272 13.47 4.39 -11.75
C TYR A 272 13.99 5.71 -11.16
N GLU A 273 15.28 5.84 -10.82
CA GLU A 273 15.83 6.94 -10.02
C GLU A 273 15.47 8.34 -10.54
N GLN A 274 15.37 8.52 -11.87
CA GLN A 274 15.02 9.81 -12.49
C GLN A 274 13.53 9.94 -12.84
N LEU A 275 12.73 8.90 -12.64
CA LEU A 275 11.35 8.82 -13.10
C LEU A 275 10.34 8.87 -11.95
N VAL A 276 10.80 8.62 -10.72
CA VAL A 276 9.95 8.49 -9.54
C VAL A 276 10.46 9.41 -8.43
N PRO A 277 9.59 10.11 -7.69
CA PRO A 277 9.99 10.96 -6.57
C PRO A 277 10.79 10.19 -5.50
N THR A 278 11.76 10.87 -4.89
CA THR A 278 12.60 10.27 -3.85
C THR A 278 11.77 9.76 -2.66
N GLY A 279 11.93 8.49 -2.31
CA GLY A 279 11.22 7.84 -1.21
C GLY A 279 9.92 7.14 -1.61
N GLU A 280 9.53 7.20 -2.86
CA GLU A 280 8.44 6.41 -3.41
C GLU A 280 8.93 5.08 -3.98
N GLN A 281 8.04 4.11 -4.06
CA GLN A 281 8.29 2.75 -4.50
C GLN A 281 7.36 2.36 -5.63
N VAL A 282 7.85 1.50 -6.52
CA VAL A 282 7.07 0.96 -7.63
C VAL A 282 6.67 -0.48 -7.36
N SER A 283 5.55 -0.90 -7.93
CA SER A 283 5.11 -2.30 -7.89
C SER A 283 5.85 -3.11 -8.95
N TYR A 284 6.19 -4.36 -8.65
CA TYR A 284 6.78 -5.28 -9.62
C TYR A 284 6.46 -6.74 -9.31
N PHE A 285 6.37 -7.54 -10.37
CA PHE A 285 6.15 -8.98 -10.36
C PHE A 285 7.16 -9.60 -11.32
N LEU A 286 8.33 -10.01 -10.81
CA LEU A 286 9.46 -10.43 -11.62
C LEU A 286 9.82 -11.89 -11.35
N TYR A 287 9.93 -12.65 -12.40
CA TYR A 287 10.17 -14.09 -12.41
C TYR A 287 11.53 -14.36 -13.01
N PHE A 288 12.36 -15.07 -12.27
CA PHE A 288 13.71 -15.45 -12.65
C PHE A 288 13.75 -16.96 -12.90
N GLU A 289 14.18 -17.36 -14.07
CA GLU A 289 14.53 -18.73 -14.38
C GLU A 289 16.05 -18.81 -14.46
N VAL A 290 16.66 -19.54 -13.54
CA VAL A 290 18.10 -19.71 -13.40
C VAL A 290 18.39 -21.18 -13.26
N GLU A 291 19.54 -21.63 -13.78
CA GLU A 291 19.96 -23.02 -13.60
C GLU A 291 20.07 -23.34 -12.11
N PRO A 292 19.43 -24.43 -11.62
CA PRO A 292 19.42 -24.75 -10.20
C PRO A 292 20.82 -24.88 -9.57
N ALA A 293 21.83 -25.28 -10.36
CA ALA A 293 23.21 -25.36 -9.89
C ALA A 293 23.84 -24.02 -9.54
N ASN A 294 23.32 -22.90 -10.08
CA ASN A 294 23.87 -21.55 -9.89
C ASN A 294 23.18 -20.79 -8.74
N ILE A 295 22.29 -21.45 -7.98
CA ILE A 295 21.58 -20.86 -6.87
C ILE A 295 21.63 -21.77 -5.63
N ASP A 296 21.77 -21.16 -4.45
CA ASP A 296 21.59 -21.84 -3.16
C ASP A 296 20.29 -21.37 -2.50
N VAL A 297 19.34 -22.29 -2.36
CA VAL A 297 18.02 -22.09 -1.76
C VAL A 297 18.00 -22.50 -0.27
N ASN A 298 18.99 -23.29 0.17
CA ASN A 298 19.00 -23.90 1.51
C ASN A 298 19.68 -23.03 2.58
N ILE A 299 19.53 -21.71 2.52
CA ILE A 299 20.20 -20.80 3.45
C ILE A 299 19.37 -20.57 4.72
N HIS A 300 18.04 -20.46 4.58
CA HIS A 300 17.13 -20.18 5.70
C HIS A 300 15.97 -21.19 5.76
N PRO A 301 15.45 -21.52 6.96
CA PRO A 301 14.31 -22.44 7.10
C PRO A 301 13.07 -22.03 6.28
N THR A 302 12.81 -20.72 6.17
CA THR A 302 11.69 -20.18 5.40
C THR A 302 11.90 -20.20 3.88
N LYS A 303 13.11 -20.51 3.39
CA LYS A 303 13.49 -20.57 1.97
C LYS A 303 13.21 -19.28 1.19
N THR A 304 13.13 -18.14 1.85
CA THR A 304 12.83 -16.83 1.22
C THR A 304 14.09 -16.06 0.84
N GLU A 305 15.25 -16.42 1.38
CA GLU A 305 16.54 -15.87 1.04
C GLU A 305 17.28 -16.86 0.15
N ILE A 306 17.73 -16.39 -1.01
CA ILE A 306 18.39 -17.20 -2.03
C ILE A 306 19.67 -16.50 -2.42
N LYS A 307 20.78 -17.24 -2.51
CA LYS A 307 22.05 -16.74 -3.04
C LYS A 307 22.22 -17.18 -4.48
N PHE A 308 22.71 -16.27 -5.28
CA PHE A 308 23.04 -16.51 -6.68
C PHE A 308 24.57 -16.51 -6.82
N GLU A 309 25.10 -17.38 -7.67
CA GLU A 309 26.54 -17.42 -7.96
C GLU A 309 27.02 -16.10 -8.58
N ASN A 310 26.23 -15.50 -9.48
CA ASN A 310 26.58 -14.32 -10.27
C ASN A 310 25.62 -13.14 -10.00
N GLU A 311 25.41 -12.76 -8.74
CA GLU A 311 24.45 -11.71 -8.35
C GLU A 311 24.67 -10.37 -9.06
N GLN A 312 25.94 -9.97 -9.26
CA GLN A 312 26.28 -8.69 -9.88
C GLN A 312 25.90 -8.65 -11.38
N ALA A 313 26.09 -9.75 -12.10
CA ALA A 313 25.71 -9.84 -13.50
C ALA A 313 24.19 -9.83 -13.66
N ILE A 314 23.47 -10.59 -12.81
CA ILE A 314 22.00 -10.62 -12.80
C ILE A 314 21.46 -9.24 -12.47
N TRP A 315 22.08 -8.51 -11.52
CA TRP A 315 21.72 -7.13 -11.18
C TRP A 315 21.77 -6.20 -12.41
N GLN A 316 22.87 -6.27 -13.19
CA GLN A 316 23.04 -5.46 -14.40
C GLN A 316 22.00 -5.80 -15.47
N ILE A 317 21.76 -7.11 -15.70
CA ILE A 317 20.75 -7.58 -16.64
C ILE A 317 19.36 -7.10 -16.24
N LEU A 318 19.00 -7.23 -14.95
CA LEU A 318 17.72 -6.78 -14.41
C LEU A 318 17.52 -5.27 -14.60
N SER A 319 18.51 -4.46 -14.21
CA SER A 319 18.46 -3.00 -14.37
C SER A 319 18.32 -2.60 -15.84
N ALA A 320 19.08 -3.23 -16.74
CA ALA A 320 19.00 -2.97 -18.18
C ALA A 320 17.62 -3.35 -18.77
N ALA A 321 17.08 -4.52 -18.38
CA ALA A 321 15.78 -4.98 -18.84
C ALA A 321 14.63 -4.05 -18.43
N ILE A 322 14.68 -3.53 -17.20
CA ILE A 322 13.69 -2.58 -16.71
C ILE A 322 13.83 -1.24 -17.44
N LYS A 323 15.05 -0.71 -17.61
CA LYS A 323 15.31 0.52 -18.36
C LYS A 323 14.84 0.41 -19.82
N GLU A 324 15.04 -0.73 -20.46
CA GLU A 324 14.54 -1.00 -21.80
C GLU A 324 13.01 -0.96 -21.87
N SER A 325 12.33 -1.59 -20.89
CA SER A 325 10.86 -1.61 -20.82
C SER A 325 10.28 -0.22 -20.57
N LEU A 326 10.93 0.59 -19.73
CA LEU A 326 10.58 1.99 -19.47
C LEU A 326 10.85 2.87 -20.70
N GLY A 327 11.96 2.65 -21.39
CA GLY A 327 12.31 3.37 -22.61
C GLY A 327 11.32 3.13 -23.75
N LYS A 328 10.88 1.89 -23.95
CA LYS A 328 9.84 1.51 -24.93
C LYS A 328 8.52 2.21 -24.62
N PHE A 329 8.16 2.33 -23.35
CA PHE A 329 6.94 3.03 -22.93
C PHE A 329 7.02 4.54 -23.19
N ASN A 330 8.14 5.20 -22.86
CA ASN A 330 8.33 6.63 -23.07
C ASN A 330 8.54 7.01 -24.56
N ALA A 331 9.00 6.07 -25.39
CA ALA A 331 9.22 6.31 -26.82
C ALA A 331 7.92 6.23 -27.67
N VAL A 332 6.87 5.66 -27.13
CA VAL A 332 5.54 5.65 -27.77
C VAL A 332 4.66 6.65 -26.99
N PRO A 333 4.50 7.89 -27.47
CA PRO A 333 3.45 8.75 -26.94
C PRO A 333 2.12 8.06 -27.20
N SER A 334 1.52 7.47 -26.19
CA SER A 334 0.13 7.04 -26.25
C SER A 334 -0.73 8.31 -26.28
N ILE A 335 -0.96 8.84 -27.46
CA ILE A 335 -2.10 9.73 -27.68
C ILE A 335 -3.33 8.80 -27.60
N ASP A 336 -3.75 8.48 -26.38
CA ASP A 336 -5.07 7.92 -26.14
C ASP A 336 -6.05 9.06 -26.39
N PHE A 337 -6.54 9.12 -27.59
CA PHE A 337 -7.81 9.78 -27.86
C PHE A 337 -8.87 8.87 -27.21
N ASP A 338 -9.35 9.25 -26.04
CA ASP A 338 -10.58 8.71 -25.47
C ASP A 338 -11.70 8.95 -26.49
N THR A 339 -11.97 7.95 -27.31
CA THR A 339 -13.06 7.98 -28.30
C THR A 339 -14.39 7.51 -27.69
N GLU A 340 -14.45 7.20 -26.40
CA GLU A 340 -15.72 6.94 -25.70
C GLU A 340 -16.44 8.28 -25.43
N GLY A 341 -17.25 8.68 -26.37
CA GLY A 341 -18.11 9.85 -26.23
C GLY A 341 -18.00 10.88 -27.35
N MET A 342 -17.19 10.68 -28.40
CA MET A 342 -17.28 11.51 -29.58
C MET A 342 -18.50 11.10 -30.43
N PRO A 343 -19.36 12.04 -30.79
CA PRO A 343 -20.42 11.76 -31.78
C PRO A 343 -19.76 11.30 -33.08
N ASP A 344 -20.31 10.24 -33.68
CA ASP A 344 -19.93 9.74 -34.99
C ASP A 344 -19.87 10.90 -35.97
N ILE A 345 -18.66 11.27 -36.43
CA ILE A 345 -18.49 12.20 -37.53
C ILE A 345 -18.90 11.41 -38.77
N PRO A 346 -20.04 11.77 -39.43
CA PRO A 346 -20.45 11.03 -40.60
C PRO A 346 -19.34 11.12 -41.65
N ALA A 347 -18.87 9.98 -42.12
CA ALA A 347 -17.96 9.90 -43.24
C ALA A 347 -18.60 10.67 -44.42
N PHE A 348 -17.94 11.72 -44.89
CA PHE A 348 -18.37 12.42 -46.11
C PHE A 348 -18.29 11.42 -47.24
N GLU A 349 -19.43 10.88 -47.65
CA GLU A 349 -19.55 10.18 -48.91
C GLU A 349 -19.14 11.13 -50.05
N ASN A 350 -18.26 10.66 -50.91
CA ASN A 350 -17.76 11.38 -52.08
C ASN A 350 -18.92 11.91 -52.94
N SER A 351 -19.24 13.17 -52.75
CA SER A 351 -20.11 13.86 -53.70
C SER A 351 -19.27 14.34 -54.91
N PRO A 352 -19.69 14.10 -56.14
CA PRO A 352 -18.92 14.45 -57.33
C PRO A 352 -19.08 15.93 -57.65
N TYR A 353 -18.47 16.82 -56.85
CA TYR A 353 -18.28 18.21 -57.25
C TYR A 353 -16.78 18.48 -57.44
N SER A 354 -16.34 18.21 -58.67
CA SER A 354 -15.09 18.69 -59.25
C SER A 354 -15.11 20.23 -59.28
N GLY A 355 -14.28 20.89 -58.46
CA GLY A 355 -14.14 22.34 -58.57
C GLY A 355 -13.35 23.06 -57.49
N LEU A 356 -12.75 22.37 -56.51
CA LEU A 356 -11.89 23.05 -55.56
C LEU A 356 -10.41 22.89 -55.98
N GLN A 357 -9.87 23.98 -56.53
CA GLN A 357 -8.43 24.08 -56.76
C GLN A 357 -7.70 24.12 -55.42
N MET A 358 -6.81 23.15 -55.20
CA MET A 358 -5.88 23.20 -54.06
C MET A 358 -5.03 24.47 -54.15
N PRO A 359 -4.84 25.22 -53.04
CA PRO A 359 -3.93 26.35 -53.01
C PRO A 359 -2.51 25.87 -53.31
N LYS A 360 -1.90 26.39 -54.36
CA LYS A 360 -0.49 26.16 -54.68
C LYS A 360 0.36 26.95 -53.69
N THR A 361 1.14 26.26 -52.90
CA THR A 361 2.20 26.88 -52.09
C THR A 361 3.26 27.43 -53.03
N THR A 362 3.36 28.77 -53.15
CA THR A 362 4.48 29.44 -53.80
C THR A 362 5.62 29.55 -52.80
N TYR A 363 6.68 28.82 -53.07
CA TYR A 363 7.94 28.94 -52.33
C TYR A 363 8.65 30.22 -52.81
N ASN A 364 8.95 31.13 -51.87
CA ASN A 364 9.74 32.33 -52.15
C ASN A 364 11.19 32.06 -51.69
N PRO A 365 12.17 31.87 -52.59
CA PRO A 365 13.53 31.53 -52.24
C PRO A 365 14.32 32.68 -51.61
N GLU A 366 13.79 33.91 -51.53
CA GLU A 366 14.45 35.07 -50.92
C GLU A 366 13.93 35.42 -49.49
N TYR A 367 13.06 34.60 -48.92
CA TYR A 367 12.57 34.85 -47.57
C TYR A 367 13.62 34.49 -46.52
N ASN A 368 14.21 35.54 -45.88
CA ASN A 368 15.15 35.39 -44.78
C ASN A 368 14.49 35.88 -43.48
N PRO A 369 14.15 35.00 -42.53
CA PRO A 369 13.46 35.37 -41.29
C PRO A 369 14.32 36.19 -40.32
N PHE A 370 15.62 36.41 -40.60
CA PHE A 370 16.54 37.15 -39.72
C PHE A 370 16.83 38.58 -40.17
N ASN A 371 16.22 39.08 -41.25
CA ASN A 371 16.37 40.47 -41.66
C ASN A 371 15.18 41.30 -41.17
N THR A 372 15.27 41.80 -39.96
CA THR A 372 14.35 42.81 -39.40
C THR A 372 14.78 44.21 -39.81
N SER A 373 14.22 44.74 -40.88
CA SER A 373 14.13 46.19 -41.10
C SER A 373 12.73 46.66 -40.71
N SER A 374 12.70 47.53 -39.72
CA SER A 374 11.53 48.18 -39.15
C SER A 374 10.65 48.87 -40.17
N SER A 375 9.45 48.33 -40.42
CA SER A 375 8.32 49.12 -40.89
C SER A 375 7.02 48.49 -40.38
N SER A 376 6.39 49.17 -39.44
CA SER A 376 5.11 48.79 -38.83
C SER A 376 3.99 48.82 -39.85
N PRO A 377 3.24 47.75 -40.07
CA PRO A 377 1.95 47.86 -40.76
C PRO A 377 0.87 48.24 -39.72
N SER A 378 0.23 49.36 -39.97
CA SER A 378 -1.00 49.80 -39.33
C SER A 378 -2.11 48.78 -39.60
N TYR A 379 -2.56 48.08 -38.59
CA TYR A 379 -3.80 47.29 -38.67
C TYR A 379 -5.00 48.19 -38.59
N THR A 380 -5.71 48.32 -39.66
CA THR A 380 -7.08 48.86 -39.71
C THR A 380 -8.00 47.90 -38.97
N ARG A 381 -8.58 48.36 -37.85
CA ARG A 381 -9.66 47.66 -37.16
C ARG A 381 -10.84 47.51 -38.09
N GLN A 382 -11.15 46.31 -38.53
CA GLN A 382 -12.45 45.98 -39.07
C GLN A 382 -13.44 45.88 -37.92
N ASP A 383 -14.47 46.73 -37.97
CA ASP A 383 -15.60 46.69 -37.02
C ASP A 383 -16.30 45.34 -37.04
N ALA A 384 -16.29 44.69 -35.91
CA ALA A 384 -17.06 43.49 -35.68
C ALA A 384 -18.55 43.85 -35.45
N LYS A 385 -19.25 44.13 -36.52
CA LYS A 385 -20.73 44.20 -36.54
C LYS A 385 -21.27 42.78 -36.73
N GLY A 386 -21.66 42.15 -35.64
CA GLY A 386 -22.33 40.86 -35.73
C GLY A 386 -22.36 40.02 -34.48
N TRP A 387 -21.71 40.45 -33.39
CA TRP A 387 -21.71 39.70 -32.13
C TRP A 387 -22.95 39.94 -31.28
N ASP A 388 -23.71 41.05 -31.50
CA ASP A 388 -24.93 41.35 -30.70
C ASP A 388 -26.11 40.40 -31.02
N LYS A 389 -26.06 39.67 -32.12
CA LYS A 389 -27.11 38.69 -32.46
C LYS A 389 -27.01 37.34 -31.73
N PHE A 390 -25.94 37.10 -31.00
CA PHE A 390 -25.79 35.87 -30.20
C PHE A 390 -26.35 36.00 -28.79
N TYR A 391 -26.70 37.19 -28.33
CA TYR A 391 -27.23 37.42 -26.99
C TYR A 391 -28.72 37.74 -26.92
N GLU A 392 -29.42 37.85 -28.07
CA GLU A 392 -30.87 38.11 -28.13
C GLU A 392 -31.78 36.92 -27.78
N GLY A 393 -31.31 35.93 -27.03
CA GLY A 393 -32.10 34.76 -26.62
C GLY A 393 -32.09 34.44 -25.13
N LEU A 394 -31.40 35.22 -24.31
CA LEU A 394 -31.18 34.88 -22.90
C LEU A 394 -31.87 35.77 -21.85
N GLU A 395 -32.70 36.75 -22.32
CA GLU A 395 -33.45 37.62 -21.41
C GLU A 395 -34.96 37.32 -21.46
N GLN A 396 -35.39 36.13 -21.06
CA GLN A 396 -36.78 35.93 -20.63
C GLN A 396 -36.86 34.69 -19.72
N GLN A 397 -36.62 34.90 -18.43
CA GLN A 397 -37.34 34.27 -17.33
C GLN A 397 -36.77 34.75 -15.99
N SER A 398 -37.28 35.89 -15.55
CA SER A 398 -37.19 36.24 -14.11
C SER A 398 -38.45 37.04 -13.76
N SER A 399 -39.24 36.50 -12.84
CA SER A 399 -40.24 37.23 -12.04
C SER A 399 -40.57 36.43 -10.81
N PRO A 400 -41.03 37.04 -9.70
CA PRO A 400 -40.55 38.26 -9.04
C PRO A 400 -40.16 38.01 -7.55
N ALA A 401 -39.26 38.84 -7.09
CA ALA A 401 -38.86 38.90 -5.69
C ALA A 401 -39.86 39.76 -4.90
N SER A 402 -40.11 39.37 -3.65
CA SER A 402 -40.77 40.17 -2.63
C SER A 402 -39.78 41.10 -1.95
N ALA A 403 -40.24 42.37 -1.83
CA ALA A 403 -39.55 43.48 -1.22
C ALA A 403 -39.38 43.33 0.28
N PHE A 404 -38.22 43.74 0.77
CA PHE A 404 -38.08 44.29 2.12
C PHE A 404 -37.39 45.66 2.03
N SER A 405 -38.15 46.66 2.43
CA SER A 405 -37.75 48.07 2.59
C SER A 405 -36.91 48.24 3.87
N TYR A 406 -35.81 49.01 3.75
CA TYR A 406 -35.19 49.68 4.90
C TYR A 406 -35.50 51.14 4.83
N PRO A 407 -35.83 51.84 5.94
CA PRO A 407 -36.08 53.26 5.95
C PRO A 407 -34.78 54.07 5.98
N ASP A 408 -34.78 55.08 5.19
CA ASP A 408 -33.89 56.22 5.11
C ASP A 408 -34.05 57.08 6.37
N ASP A 409 -32.95 57.51 6.98
CA ASP A 409 -32.88 58.81 7.69
C ASP A 409 -31.43 59.15 8.07
N GLY A 410 -31.00 60.29 7.58
CA GLY A 410 -30.28 61.29 8.34
C GLY A 410 -28.80 61.48 8.14
N ASP A 411 -28.50 62.45 7.24
CA ASP A 411 -27.39 63.41 7.31
C ASP A 411 -26.47 63.34 8.56
N TYR A 412 -25.16 63.41 8.35
CA TYR A 412 -24.31 64.44 8.96
C TYR A 412 -22.84 64.40 8.47
N PHE A 413 -22.46 65.48 7.81
CA PHE A 413 -21.20 66.27 7.84
C PHE A 413 -19.83 65.62 7.69
N VAL A 414 -19.20 66.03 6.64
CA VAL A 414 -17.75 66.07 6.36
C VAL A 414 -17.11 67.16 7.20
N GLU A 415 -16.01 66.90 7.90
CA GLU A 415 -14.98 67.89 8.22
C GLU A 415 -13.58 67.30 8.05
N GLN A 416 -12.76 68.02 7.28
CA GLN A 416 -11.36 67.78 7.04
C GLN A 416 -10.46 68.41 8.11
N PRO A 417 -9.16 68.11 8.15
CA PRO A 417 -8.31 68.16 9.32
C PRO A 417 -7.62 69.52 9.52
N GLN A 418 -7.29 69.84 10.76
CA GLN A 418 -6.31 70.89 11.10
C GLN A 418 -5.16 70.31 11.93
N GLU A 419 -3.94 70.53 11.43
CA GLU A 419 -2.69 70.44 12.16
C GLU A 419 -2.64 71.47 13.30
N GLU A 420 -2.16 71.10 14.50
CA GLU A 420 -1.37 71.97 15.35
C GLU A 420 -0.57 71.23 16.43
N GLN A 421 0.73 71.30 16.28
CA GLN A 421 1.80 71.64 17.20
C GLN A 421 1.82 71.09 18.64
N ASN A 422 2.98 70.44 18.93
CA ASN A 422 3.52 70.09 20.23
C ASN A 422 3.61 71.28 21.20
N PRO A 423 3.55 71.03 22.52
CA PRO A 423 4.81 71.09 23.25
C PRO A 423 5.03 70.00 24.31
N THR A 424 6.28 69.67 24.49
CA THR A 424 6.93 68.94 25.58
C THR A 424 6.57 69.45 26.95
N LEU A 425 6.25 68.56 27.90
CA LEU A 425 6.65 68.72 29.32
C LEU A 425 6.73 67.36 30.05
N TYR A 426 7.82 67.18 30.75
CA TYR A 426 8.09 66.15 31.74
C TYR A 426 7.05 66.07 32.84
N GLY A 427 6.69 64.89 33.31
CA GLY A 427 6.15 64.76 34.65
C GLY A 427 5.36 63.47 34.92
N GLN A 428 5.96 62.64 35.73
CA GLN A 428 5.38 61.73 36.71
C GLN A 428 4.87 60.32 36.25
N MET A 429 5.56 59.35 36.83
CA MET A 429 5.16 57.97 37.01
C MET A 429 3.81 57.85 37.67
N GLU A 430 2.92 57.08 37.07
CA GLU A 430 1.95 56.28 37.80
C GLU A 430 1.92 54.88 37.13
N GLU A 431 2.17 53.89 37.94
CA GLU A 431 1.95 52.50 37.64
C GLU A 431 0.49 52.28 37.25
N SER A 432 0.23 51.93 36.03
CA SER A 432 -1.03 51.34 35.65
C SER A 432 -0.80 50.18 34.67
N ALA A 433 -1.15 49.02 35.17
CA ALA A 433 -1.61 47.81 34.49
C ALA A 433 -1.01 47.51 33.12
N SER A 434 -0.24 46.45 33.09
CA SER A 434 0.20 45.67 31.97
C SER A 434 -0.77 45.68 30.79
N ALA A 435 -0.48 46.47 29.77
CA ALA A 435 -0.91 46.13 28.42
C ALA A 435 -0.19 44.81 28.07
N GLU A 436 -0.94 43.75 27.93
CA GLU A 436 -0.46 42.50 27.30
C GLU A 436 0.04 42.87 25.90
N THR A 437 1.35 43.11 25.77
CA THR A 437 1.99 43.16 24.47
C THR A 437 1.83 41.75 23.88
N SER A 438 0.91 41.61 22.93
CA SER A 438 0.81 40.38 22.13
C SER A 438 2.22 40.05 21.63
N ALA A 439 2.71 38.89 21.99
CA ALA A 439 4.05 38.44 21.60
C ALA A 439 4.15 38.50 20.07
N GLN A 440 5.04 39.36 19.55
CA GLN A 440 5.27 39.42 18.10
C GLN A 440 6.03 38.19 17.71
N HIS A 441 5.40 37.36 16.89
CA HIS A 441 6.03 36.18 16.32
C HIS A 441 6.70 36.53 14.99
N TYR A 442 7.88 35.94 14.75
CA TYR A 442 8.63 36.11 13.52
C TYR A 442 8.81 34.77 12.83
N GLN A 443 8.35 34.68 11.57
CA GLN A 443 8.56 33.46 10.76
C GLN A 443 9.88 33.53 9.99
N TYR A 444 10.74 32.51 10.16
CA TYR A 444 12.00 32.37 9.43
C TYR A 444 11.90 31.32 8.33
N LYS A 445 12.06 31.74 7.07
CA LYS A 445 12.07 30.91 5.85
C LYS A 445 10.84 29.99 5.67
N GLY A 446 9.68 30.33 6.25
CA GLY A 446 8.50 29.48 6.18
C GLY A 446 8.66 28.13 6.91
N HIS A 447 9.64 27.99 7.82
CA HIS A 447 9.91 26.75 8.55
C HIS A 447 9.83 26.92 10.06
N TYR A 448 10.33 28.02 10.58
CA TYR A 448 10.45 28.25 12.02
C TYR A 448 9.70 29.50 12.45
N ILE A 449 9.02 29.41 13.57
CA ILE A 449 8.42 30.54 14.26
C ILE A 449 9.32 30.87 15.45
N MET A 450 9.75 32.11 15.54
CA MET A 450 10.59 32.65 16.62
C MET A 450 9.79 33.62 17.47
N THR A 451 9.85 33.46 18.77
CA THR A 451 9.19 34.35 19.72
C THR A 451 10.06 34.58 20.97
N SER A 452 10.01 35.77 21.52
CA SER A 452 10.71 36.09 22.77
C SER A 452 9.92 35.51 23.96
N VAL A 453 10.64 34.86 24.87
CA VAL A 453 10.12 34.35 26.13
C VAL A 453 11.01 34.86 27.27
N LYS A 454 10.49 34.89 28.50
CA LYS A 454 11.26 35.39 29.67
C LYS A 454 12.61 34.70 29.88
N SER A 455 12.78 33.47 29.36
CA SER A 455 13.99 32.67 29.48
C SER A 455 14.95 32.76 28.28
N GLY A 456 14.57 33.51 27.22
CA GLY A 456 15.39 33.63 26.02
C GLY A 456 14.56 33.65 24.72
N LEU A 457 15.08 33.02 23.67
CA LEU A 457 14.43 32.92 22.36
C LEU A 457 13.83 31.50 22.15
N MET A 458 12.52 31.44 22.02
CA MET A 458 11.83 30.19 21.65
C MET A 458 11.76 30.05 20.13
N VAL A 459 12.22 28.92 19.61
CA VAL A 459 12.19 28.54 18.19
C VAL A 459 11.31 27.32 18.04
N ILE A 460 10.27 27.44 17.22
CA ILE A 460 9.27 26.40 16.98
C ILE A 460 9.34 25.98 15.51
N ASP A 461 9.42 24.68 15.26
CA ASP A 461 9.25 24.11 13.92
C ASP A 461 7.74 24.04 13.61
N GLN A 462 7.26 24.88 12.68
CA GLN A 462 5.82 25.03 12.37
C GLN A 462 5.16 23.73 11.92
N HIS A 463 5.84 22.91 11.10
CA HIS A 463 5.30 21.62 10.66
C HIS A 463 5.17 20.65 11.83
N ARG A 464 6.23 20.50 12.65
CA ARG A 464 6.24 19.59 13.79
C ARG A 464 5.28 20.01 14.90
N ALA A 465 5.14 21.31 15.13
CA ALA A 465 4.15 21.87 16.05
C ALA A 465 2.74 21.49 15.60
N HIS A 466 2.42 21.70 14.32
CA HIS A 466 1.10 21.38 13.79
C HIS A 466 0.83 19.87 13.79
N VAL A 467 1.86 19.02 13.50
CA VAL A 467 1.73 17.56 13.66
C VAL A 467 1.33 17.19 15.09
N ARG A 468 1.92 17.84 16.10
CA ARG A 468 1.59 17.57 17.51
C ARG A 468 0.15 17.97 17.83
N ILE A 469 -0.27 19.15 17.45
CA ILE A 469 -1.63 19.68 17.68
C ILE A 469 -2.67 18.76 17.01
N LEU A 470 -2.49 18.45 15.73
CA LEU A 470 -3.41 17.60 14.98
C LEU A 470 -3.47 16.18 15.55
N TYR A 471 -2.33 15.63 15.97
CA TYR A 471 -2.29 14.32 16.60
C TYR A 471 -3.14 14.26 17.89
N ASP A 472 -3.00 15.23 18.78
CA ASP A 472 -3.77 15.29 20.01
C ASP A 472 -5.26 15.48 19.73
N ARG A 473 -5.62 16.28 18.71
CA ARG A 473 -6.99 16.47 18.23
C ARG A 473 -7.59 15.15 17.70
N TYR A 474 -6.90 14.46 16.79
CA TYR A 474 -7.38 13.21 16.22
C TYR A 474 -7.47 12.09 17.25
N LEU A 475 -6.52 12.01 18.17
CA LEU A 475 -6.57 11.03 19.25
C LEU A 475 -7.79 11.27 20.17
N SER A 476 -8.10 12.53 20.48
CA SER A 476 -9.29 12.93 21.22
C SER A 476 -10.58 12.59 20.48
N GLN A 477 -10.64 12.79 19.16
CA GLN A 477 -11.78 12.42 18.32
C GLN A 477 -12.03 10.90 18.35
N ILE A 478 -10.98 10.09 18.20
CA ILE A 478 -11.09 8.64 18.31
C ILE A 478 -11.58 8.23 19.72
N ALA A 479 -11.05 8.83 20.78
CA ALA A 479 -11.43 8.53 22.16
C ALA A 479 -12.89 8.91 22.46
N SER A 480 -13.35 10.07 21.95
CA SER A 480 -14.73 10.55 22.10
C SER A 480 -15.72 9.90 21.13
N ARG A 481 -15.23 9.15 20.11
CA ARG A 481 -16.02 8.58 19.02
C ARG A 481 -16.83 9.63 18.23
N GLN A 482 -16.29 10.82 18.09
CA GLN A 482 -16.92 11.94 17.41
C GLN A 482 -15.93 12.54 16.40
N GLY A 483 -15.97 12.04 15.16
CA GLY A 483 -15.23 12.61 14.03
C GLY A 483 -16.12 13.59 13.25
N ALA A 484 -15.59 14.75 12.91
CA ALA A 484 -16.24 15.64 11.95
C ALA A 484 -15.91 15.16 10.54
N SER A 485 -16.92 14.71 9.81
CA SER A 485 -16.83 14.30 8.40
C SER A 485 -17.31 15.43 7.50
N GLN A 486 -16.57 15.68 6.44
CA GLN A 486 -16.97 16.53 5.31
C GLN A 486 -17.35 15.63 4.14
N GLY A 487 -18.62 15.63 3.76
CA GLY A 487 -19.11 14.85 2.63
C GLY A 487 -18.49 15.26 1.31
N MET A 488 -18.09 14.29 0.49
CA MET A 488 -17.55 14.50 -0.85
C MET A 488 -18.69 14.56 -1.88
N LEU A 489 -18.64 15.55 -2.77
CA LEU A 489 -19.64 15.68 -3.84
C LEU A 489 -19.52 14.53 -4.85
N PHE A 490 -18.30 14.09 -5.13
CA PHE A 490 -17.98 12.93 -5.97
C PHE A 490 -17.15 11.96 -5.13
N PRO A 491 -17.71 10.80 -4.76
CA PRO A 491 -16.99 9.79 -4.00
C PRO A 491 -15.79 9.23 -4.77
N ASP A 492 -14.66 9.14 -4.12
CA ASP A 492 -13.47 8.48 -4.66
C ASP A 492 -13.57 6.96 -4.44
N ILE A 493 -13.17 6.17 -5.45
CA ILE A 493 -13.17 4.71 -5.34
C ILE A 493 -11.74 4.22 -5.09
N VAL A 494 -11.56 3.55 -3.96
CA VAL A 494 -10.31 2.87 -3.59
C VAL A 494 -10.48 1.35 -3.67
N GLN A 495 -9.46 0.66 -4.18
CA GLN A 495 -9.46 -0.80 -4.29
C GLN A 495 -8.38 -1.40 -3.39
N PHE A 496 -8.77 -2.43 -2.63
CA PHE A 496 -7.90 -3.19 -1.75
C PHE A 496 -7.78 -4.64 -2.22
N SER A 497 -6.62 -5.26 -1.97
CA SER A 497 -6.43 -6.69 -2.18
C SER A 497 -7.15 -7.49 -1.09
N ALA A 498 -7.38 -8.77 -1.36
CA ALA A 498 -8.01 -9.67 -0.40
C ALA A 498 -7.25 -9.74 0.94
N SER A 499 -5.92 -9.61 0.92
CA SER A 499 -5.09 -9.58 2.12
C SER A 499 -5.21 -8.28 2.94
N GLU A 500 -5.58 -7.17 2.31
CA GLU A 500 -5.76 -5.86 2.96
C GLU A 500 -7.16 -5.69 3.58
N ILE A 501 -8.18 -6.29 2.98
CA ILE A 501 -9.59 -6.17 3.42
C ILE A 501 -9.81 -6.52 4.90
N PRO A 502 -9.28 -7.63 5.44
CA PRO A 502 -9.48 -7.95 6.85
C PRO A 502 -8.89 -6.90 7.80
N VAL A 503 -7.76 -6.28 7.41
CA VAL A 503 -7.14 -5.20 8.20
C VAL A 503 -7.96 -3.92 8.10
N LEU A 504 -8.40 -3.54 6.89
CA LEU A 504 -9.30 -2.41 6.70
C LEU A 504 -10.57 -2.56 7.57
N GLN A 505 -11.22 -3.71 7.54
CA GLN A 505 -12.40 -4.00 8.37
C GLN A 505 -12.12 -3.85 9.87
N SER A 506 -10.92 -4.21 10.33
CA SER A 506 -10.54 -4.08 11.75
C SER A 506 -10.34 -2.64 12.21
N ILE A 507 -10.06 -1.71 11.30
CA ILE A 507 -9.85 -0.28 11.57
C ILE A 507 -10.99 0.61 11.05
N MET A 508 -12.05 0.03 10.50
CA MET A 508 -13.16 0.76 9.88
C MET A 508 -13.84 1.73 10.86
N ASP A 509 -14.10 1.27 12.10
CA ASP A 509 -14.67 2.10 13.14
C ASP A 509 -13.75 3.27 13.50
N ASP A 510 -12.43 3.00 13.62
CA ASP A 510 -11.45 4.02 13.96
C ASP A 510 -11.30 5.06 12.82
N LEU A 511 -11.40 4.64 11.55
CA LEU A 511 -11.46 5.53 10.39
C LEU A 511 -12.71 6.42 10.41
N SER A 512 -13.87 5.82 10.76
CA SER A 512 -15.11 6.58 10.92
C SER A 512 -15.00 7.63 12.04
N TYR A 513 -14.38 7.29 13.17
CA TYR A 513 -14.13 8.26 14.25
C TYR A 513 -13.13 9.36 13.89
N LEU A 514 -12.27 9.14 12.89
CA LEU A 514 -11.42 10.17 12.32
C LEU A 514 -12.14 11.07 11.31
N GLY A 515 -13.35 10.68 10.87
CA GLY A 515 -14.16 11.43 9.91
C GLY A 515 -14.13 10.88 8.49
N PHE A 516 -13.56 9.69 8.24
CA PHE A 516 -13.70 9.02 6.95
C PHE A 516 -15.01 8.24 6.88
N GLU A 517 -15.75 8.42 5.81
CA GLU A 517 -16.95 7.63 5.52
C GLU A 517 -16.68 6.71 4.33
N LEU A 518 -16.55 5.41 4.60
CA LEU A 518 -16.30 4.40 3.58
C LEU A 518 -17.53 3.49 3.41
N THR A 519 -17.92 3.23 2.17
CA THR A 519 -18.97 2.27 1.81
C THR A 519 -18.39 1.15 0.97
N ASP A 520 -18.68 -0.09 1.36
CA ASP A 520 -18.27 -1.28 0.60
C ASP A 520 -19.12 -1.42 -0.67
N LEU A 521 -18.46 -1.48 -1.82
CA LEU A 521 -19.07 -1.68 -3.15
C LEU A 521 -18.97 -3.14 -3.61
N GLY A 522 -18.33 -4.01 -2.82
CA GLY A 522 -18.01 -5.38 -3.18
C GLY A 522 -16.76 -5.54 -4.02
N GLY A 523 -16.23 -6.78 -4.10
CA GLY A 523 -15.03 -7.09 -4.89
C GLY A 523 -13.75 -6.37 -4.44
N GLY A 524 -13.68 -5.96 -3.15
CA GLY A 524 -12.54 -5.22 -2.61
C GLY A 524 -12.53 -3.72 -2.93
N SER A 525 -13.60 -3.20 -3.53
CA SER A 525 -13.75 -1.78 -3.86
C SER A 525 -14.54 -1.06 -2.76
N TYR A 526 -14.06 0.10 -2.34
CA TYR A 526 -14.72 0.95 -1.33
C TYR A 526 -14.87 2.38 -1.87
N ALA A 527 -16.05 2.97 -1.65
CA ALA A 527 -16.28 4.39 -1.95
C ALA A 527 -15.97 5.22 -0.70
N ILE A 528 -15.19 6.29 -0.88
CA ILE A 528 -14.91 7.30 0.15
C ILE A 528 -15.94 8.42 -0.06
N ASN A 529 -16.99 8.46 0.79
CA ASN A 529 -18.08 9.43 0.69
C ASN A 529 -17.82 10.67 1.53
N GLY A 530 -16.98 10.56 2.56
CA GLY A 530 -16.62 11.64 3.45
C GLY A 530 -15.18 11.55 3.92
N VAL A 531 -14.60 12.70 4.21
CA VAL A 531 -13.22 12.86 4.68
C VAL A 531 -13.18 13.73 5.94
N PRO A 532 -12.15 13.62 6.79
CA PRO A 532 -11.98 14.51 7.94
C PRO A 532 -12.01 15.98 7.52
N ALA A 533 -12.68 16.83 8.29
CA ALA A 533 -12.66 18.28 8.07
C ALA A 533 -11.22 18.82 8.22
N GLY A 534 -10.81 19.72 7.32
CA GLY A 534 -9.50 20.37 7.36
C GLY A 534 -8.38 19.64 6.63
N ILE A 535 -8.69 18.61 5.81
CA ILE A 535 -7.70 17.94 4.93
C ILE A 535 -7.87 18.36 3.46
N GLU A 536 -8.30 19.57 3.21
CA GLU A 536 -8.51 20.08 1.85
C GLU A 536 -7.21 20.03 1.02
N GLY A 537 -7.31 19.53 -0.21
CA GLY A 537 -6.17 19.39 -1.13
C GLY A 537 -5.33 18.13 -0.97
N LEU A 538 -5.63 17.24 -0.02
CA LEU A 538 -5.00 15.93 0.09
C LEU A 538 -5.78 14.88 -0.73
N GLN A 539 -5.08 13.85 -1.19
CA GLN A 539 -5.70 12.73 -1.93
C GLN A 539 -6.28 11.70 -0.95
N PRO A 540 -7.62 11.56 -0.83
CA PRO A 540 -8.26 10.67 0.15
C PRO A 540 -7.87 9.21 -0.05
N ILE A 541 -7.72 8.78 -1.31
CA ILE A 541 -7.32 7.41 -1.68
C ILE A 541 -5.97 7.06 -1.06
N GLU A 542 -4.96 7.92 -1.25
CA GLU A 542 -3.61 7.69 -0.72
C GLU A 542 -3.59 7.68 0.80
N LEU A 543 -4.37 8.55 1.43
CA LEU A 543 -4.46 8.62 2.89
C LEU A 543 -4.97 7.29 3.47
N VAL A 544 -6.11 6.81 2.96
CA VAL A 544 -6.72 5.56 3.46
C VAL A 544 -5.81 4.37 3.17
N GLN A 545 -5.20 4.28 1.98
CA GLN A 545 -4.24 3.23 1.65
C GLN A 545 -3.02 3.26 2.59
N ASN A 546 -2.42 4.42 2.85
CA ASN A 546 -1.29 4.56 3.76
C ASN A 546 -1.64 4.16 5.20
N MET A 547 -2.86 4.45 5.66
CA MET A 547 -3.35 4.06 6.98
C MET A 547 -3.49 2.54 7.09
N VAL A 548 -4.10 1.88 6.11
CA VAL A 548 -4.22 0.42 6.05
C VAL A 548 -2.84 -0.24 6.02
N HIS A 549 -1.91 0.25 5.18
CA HIS A 549 -0.55 -0.29 5.13
C HIS A 549 0.20 -0.12 6.44
N THR A 550 0.06 1.04 7.09
CA THR A 550 0.68 1.27 8.40
C THR A 550 0.15 0.29 9.45
N ALA A 551 -1.15 -0.03 9.39
CA ALA A 551 -1.76 -1.03 10.27
C ALA A 551 -1.25 -2.46 9.98
N ILE A 552 -0.99 -2.81 8.71
CA ILE A 552 -0.41 -4.09 8.30
C ILE A 552 1.04 -4.22 8.79
N GLU A 553 1.90 -3.23 8.54
CA GLU A 553 3.33 -3.25 8.86
C GLU A 553 3.59 -3.49 10.35
N LYS A 554 2.86 -2.79 11.19
CA LYS A 554 3.08 -2.83 12.65
C LYS A 554 2.32 -3.95 13.36
N GLY A 555 1.35 -4.56 12.68
CA GLY A 555 0.53 -5.66 13.21
C GLY A 555 -0.23 -5.27 14.46
N CYS A 556 -1.55 -5.25 14.38
CA CYS A 556 -2.50 -4.81 15.42
C CYS A 556 -2.33 -5.58 16.74
N LYS A 557 -1.37 -5.19 17.59
CA LYS A 557 -1.16 -5.83 18.87
C LYS A 557 -2.07 -5.28 19.97
N VAL A 558 -2.31 -3.96 19.96
CA VAL A 558 -3.16 -3.28 20.95
C VAL A 558 -3.98 -2.22 20.19
N LYS A 559 -5.27 -2.11 20.47
CA LYS A 559 -6.18 -1.15 19.81
C LYS A 559 -5.67 0.28 19.95
N GLU A 560 -5.17 0.65 21.13
CA GLU A 560 -4.61 1.97 21.43
C GLU A 560 -3.37 2.30 20.58
N GLU A 561 -2.50 1.32 20.29
CA GLU A 561 -1.34 1.54 19.42
C GLU A 561 -1.76 1.79 17.96
N VAL A 562 -2.80 1.11 17.48
CA VAL A 562 -3.36 1.33 16.15
C VAL A 562 -3.97 2.72 16.05
N GLN A 563 -4.79 3.11 17.02
CA GLN A 563 -5.42 4.43 17.07
C GLN A 563 -4.39 5.56 17.09
N SER A 564 -3.34 5.42 17.91
CA SER A 564 -2.21 6.35 17.97
C SER A 564 -1.49 6.47 16.61
N MET A 565 -1.32 5.35 15.91
CA MET A 565 -0.66 5.35 14.60
C MET A 565 -1.53 5.96 13.49
N LEU A 566 -2.84 5.68 13.49
CA LEU A 566 -3.78 6.26 12.55
C LEU A 566 -3.83 7.78 12.72
N ALA A 567 -3.97 8.24 13.97
CA ALA A 567 -3.93 9.66 14.32
C ALA A 567 -2.61 10.33 13.88
N LEU A 568 -1.46 9.68 14.11
CA LEU A 568 -0.16 10.21 13.70
C LEU A 568 0.01 10.24 12.16
N SER A 569 -0.47 9.20 11.47
CA SER A 569 -0.40 9.15 10.00
C SER A 569 -1.21 10.28 9.37
N LEU A 570 -2.42 10.50 9.88
CA LEU A 570 -3.29 11.58 9.42
C LEU A 570 -2.72 12.95 9.77
N ALA A 571 -2.22 13.15 11.02
CA ALA A 571 -1.61 14.39 11.46
C ALA A 571 -0.40 14.79 10.60
N LYS A 572 0.46 13.84 10.21
CA LYS A 572 1.60 14.11 9.33
C LYS A 572 1.18 14.51 7.91
N ALA A 573 0.09 13.93 7.42
CA ALA A 573 -0.43 14.25 6.10
C ALA A 573 -1.12 15.61 6.06
N ALA A 574 -1.88 15.95 7.12
CA ALA A 574 -2.67 17.18 7.21
C ALA A 574 -1.88 18.39 7.77
N ALA A 575 -0.64 18.19 8.26
CA ALA A 575 0.15 19.27 8.85
C ALA A 575 0.60 20.31 7.81
N ILE A 576 0.76 21.56 8.26
CA ILE A 576 1.28 22.68 7.46
C ILE A 576 2.52 22.24 6.68
N VAL A 577 2.52 22.48 5.37
CA VAL A 577 3.63 22.11 4.49
C VAL A 577 4.85 22.99 4.79
N GLN A 578 6.04 22.41 4.73
CA GLN A 578 7.27 23.18 4.89
C GLN A 578 7.39 24.25 3.80
N GLY A 579 7.73 25.47 4.20
CA GLY A 579 7.81 26.62 3.29
C GLY A 579 6.54 27.47 3.22
N GLN A 580 5.44 27.05 3.83
CA GLN A 580 4.19 27.82 3.87
C GLN A 580 4.36 29.07 4.74
N VAL A 581 3.98 30.22 4.18
CA VAL A 581 3.99 31.50 4.90
C VAL A 581 2.70 31.61 5.70
N LEU A 582 2.83 31.93 7.00
CA LEU A 582 1.73 32.11 7.93
C LEU A 582 1.53 33.59 8.25
N SER A 583 0.29 34.00 8.43
CA SER A 583 -0.05 35.30 8.97
C SER A 583 0.26 35.38 10.48
N ASN A 584 0.33 36.56 11.03
CA ASN A 584 0.56 36.75 12.48
C ASN A 584 -0.53 36.08 13.34
N GLU A 585 -1.77 36.09 12.87
CA GLU A 585 -2.89 35.45 13.57
C GLU A 585 -2.77 33.93 13.56
N GLU A 586 -2.38 33.34 12.42
CA GLU A 586 -2.14 31.91 12.32
C GLU A 586 -0.94 31.46 13.15
N MET A 587 0.13 32.26 13.21
CA MET A 587 1.27 32.00 14.08
C MET A 587 0.89 32.03 15.56
N ASN A 588 0.13 33.04 15.98
CA ASN A 588 -0.36 33.14 17.34
C ASN A 588 -1.22 31.93 17.71
N HIS A 589 -2.17 31.56 16.85
CA HIS A 589 -3.04 30.41 17.07
C HIS A 589 -2.26 29.10 17.17
N LEU A 590 -1.28 28.89 16.28
CA LEU A 590 -0.44 27.69 16.29
C LEU A 590 0.41 27.60 17.57
N VAL A 591 0.96 28.72 18.05
CA VAL A 591 1.77 28.76 19.28
C VAL A 591 0.90 28.49 20.50
N ASP A 592 -0.27 29.12 20.58
CA ASP A 592 -1.21 28.95 21.69
C ASP A 592 -1.74 27.51 21.76
N GLU A 593 -2.14 26.91 20.62
CA GLU A 593 -2.58 25.50 20.55
C GLU A 593 -1.44 24.55 20.93
N LEU A 594 -0.19 24.81 20.46
CA LEU A 594 0.95 23.98 20.81
C LEU A 594 1.21 23.99 22.32
N LEU A 595 1.18 25.17 22.94
CA LEU A 595 1.45 25.31 24.38
C LEU A 595 0.35 24.66 25.23
N THR A 596 -0.87 24.54 24.72
CA THR A 596 -1.98 23.83 25.40
C THR A 596 -1.95 22.31 25.12
N SER A 597 -1.12 21.82 24.21
CA SER A 597 -1.01 20.40 23.88
C SER A 597 -0.41 19.58 25.03
N THR A 598 -0.65 18.26 25.02
CA THR A 598 -0.19 17.35 26.10
C THR A 598 1.32 17.27 26.22
N SER A 599 2.08 17.53 25.15
CA SER A 599 3.56 17.51 25.13
C SER A 599 4.09 18.46 24.07
N PRO A 600 4.17 19.78 24.36
CA PRO A 600 4.52 20.81 23.38
C PRO A 600 5.97 20.68 22.84
N ASN A 601 6.87 20.07 23.62
CA ASN A 601 8.29 20.02 23.28
C ASN A 601 8.62 19.00 22.18
N TYR A 602 7.82 17.93 22.05
CA TYR A 602 8.12 16.81 21.14
C TYR A 602 6.91 16.36 20.34
N THR A 603 7.17 16.01 19.10
CA THR A 603 6.20 15.26 18.29
C THR A 603 5.95 13.86 18.86
N PRO A 604 4.85 13.18 18.51
CA PRO A 604 4.58 11.81 18.99
C PRO A 604 5.65 10.79 18.60
N ASP A 605 6.43 11.06 17.54
CA ASP A 605 7.58 10.23 17.10
C ASP A 605 8.93 10.68 17.70
N GLY A 606 8.91 11.52 18.75
CA GLY A 606 10.07 11.87 19.56
C GLY A 606 10.99 12.94 18.97
N LYS A 607 10.58 13.66 17.93
CA LYS A 607 11.36 14.77 17.36
C LYS A 607 11.04 16.08 18.11
N PRO A 608 12.03 16.96 18.37
CA PRO A 608 11.77 18.23 19.00
C PRO A 608 10.88 19.12 18.12
N ALA A 609 9.79 19.63 18.68
CA ALA A 609 8.87 20.57 18.02
C ALA A 609 9.22 22.02 18.36
N LEU A 610 9.68 22.28 19.60
CA LEU A 610 10.17 23.57 20.02
C LEU A 610 11.48 23.43 20.80
N VAL A 611 12.30 24.49 20.76
CA VAL A 611 13.56 24.62 21.49
C VAL A 611 13.63 26.03 22.05
N VAL A 612 14.07 26.20 23.30
CA VAL A 612 14.34 27.53 23.90
C VAL A 612 15.84 27.71 23.99
N ILE A 613 16.36 28.72 23.31
CA ILE A 613 17.75 29.16 23.38
C ILE A 613 17.85 30.15 24.54
N GLN A 614 18.58 29.80 25.57
CA GLN A 614 18.71 30.66 26.76
C GLN A 614 19.48 31.94 26.44
N GLU A 615 19.21 33.03 27.18
CA GLU A 615 19.85 34.31 26.98
C GLU A 615 21.38 34.23 27.10
N ASP A 616 21.88 33.44 28.05
CA ASP A 616 23.31 33.17 28.24
C ASP A 616 23.96 32.47 27.01
N GLU A 617 23.22 31.68 26.27
CA GLU A 617 23.70 31.01 25.04
C GLU A 617 23.76 32.01 23.87
N LEU A 618 22.76 32.88 23.78
CA LEU A 618 22.74 33.99 22.82
C LEU A 618 23.90 34.96 23.06
N GLU A 619 24.14 35.36 24.31
CA GLU A 619 25.25 36.25 24.65
C GLU A 619 26.62 35.64 24.31
N LYS A 620 26.80 34.33 24.46
CA LYS A 620 28.06 33.64 24.10
C LYS A 620 28.38 33.72 22.62
N LEU A 621 27.38 33.86 21.73
CA LEU A 621 27.56 33.99 20.29
C LEU A 621 28.11 35.36 19.89
N PHE A 622 28.04 36.38 20.78
CA PHE A 622 28.55 37.75 20.54
C PHE A 622 29.80 38.09 21.36
N LYS A 623 30.30 37.18 22.15
CA LYS A 623 31.62 37.23 22.83
C LYS A 623 32.67 36.50 22.05
#